data_05ff569bd406148bcafa457e0584cade
#
_entry.id   05ff569bd406148bcafa457e0584cade
#
_cell.length_a   1.000
_cell.length_b   1.000
_cell.length_c   1.000
_cell.angle_alpha   90.00
_cell.angle_beta   90.00
_cell.angle_gamma   90.00
#
_symmetry.space_group_name_H-M   'P 1'
#
loop_
_entity.id
_entity.type
_entity.pdbx_description
1 polymer ?
#
loop_
_entity_poly.entity_id
_entity_poly.type
_entity_poly.pdbx_seq_one_letter_code
_entity_poly.pdbx_strand_id
1 'polypeptide(L)'
;MRPSSLSRTALVTGGAAGLPRGISVALARDGFNVHITYRPGGTSPEKTTQAIEAEGVATSAHAVDFLAAPEKVAAQLDEIARKIAVDVLVHGVGPMVVKRFERATLENYDAMVNGNLRSAVQAAAALLPGMRERKFGRMIFFGMSGSSITMPARGLSLYTAAKSGVVAFARTLALEEGRYGITAHVVQPGDIREKERSRSDARARSAENAVGRPGTWEDVADAVRFLVREDADYLTGTVLDVGGGLTGAYESKSP
;
A
#
# COMPACT_ATOMS: atom_id res chain seq x y z
N MET A 1 -14.85 15.17 -18.98
CA MET A 1 -13.52 14.68 -19.42
C MET A 1 -12.50 15.75 -19.12
N ARG A 2 -11.51 15.48 -18.27
CA ARG A 2 -10.31 16.34 -18.18
C ARG A 2 -9.54 16.22 -19.51
N PRO A 3 -8.96 17.31 -20.04
CA PRO A 3 -8.07 17.17 -21.17
C PRO A 3 -6.93 16.21 -20.83
N SER A 4 -6.54 15.36 -21.75
CA SER A 4 -5.53 14.30 -21.63
C SER A 4 -4.09 14.78 -21.33
N SER A 5 -3.91 16.03 -20.89
CA SER A 5 -2.61 16.67 -20.62
C SER A 5 -2.32 16.94 -19.13
N LEU A 6 -3.22 16.62 -18.20
CA LEU A 6 -2.97 16.82 -16.78
C LEU A 6 -2.53 15.50 -16.15
N SER A 7 -1.30 15.47 -15.67
CA SER A 7 -0.74 14.35 -14.90
C SER A 7 -1.65 13.97 -13.73
N ARG A 8 -1.97 12.69 -13.56
CA ARG A 8 -2.67 12.17 -12.38
C ARG A 8 -1.80 12.31 -11.14
N THR A 9 -2.45 12.44 -10.01
CA THR A 9 -1.75 12.62 -8.72
C THR A 9 -1.95 11.41 -7.81
N ALA A 10 -0.85 10.84 -7.36
CA ALA A 10 -0.81 9.74 -6.41
C ALA A 10 -0.39 10.21 -5.00
N LEU A 11 -1.04 9.72 -3.98
CA LEU A 11 -0.58 9.77 -2.59
C LEU A 11 -0.15 8.37 -2.15
N VAL A 12 1.14 8.22 -1.82
CA VAL A 12 1.69 6.96 -1.31
C VAL A 12 1.97 7.10 0.18
N THR A 13 1.21 6.42 1.03
CA THR A 13 1.45 6.48 2.47
C THR A 13 2.61 5.59 2.87
N GLY A 14 3.45 6.07 3.81
CA GLY A 14 4.67 5.37 4.18
C GLY A 14 5.76 5.38 3.09
N GLY A 15 5.69 6.32 2.15
CA GLY A 15 6.53 6.36 0.96
C GLY A 15 8.02 6.65 1.17
N ALA A 16 8.46 6.91 2.39
CA ALA A 16 9.88 7.21 2.67
C ALA A 16 10.80 5.98 2.62
N ALA A 17 10.26 4.75 2.70
CA ALA A 17 11.07 3.54 2.79
C ALA A 17 10.39 2.30 2.18
N GLY A 18 11.17 1.26 1.94
CA GLY A 18 10.69 -0.08 1.59
C GLY A 18 9.89 -0.15 0.29
N LEU A 19 8.86 -1.01 0.24
CA LEU A 19 8.01 -1.19 -0.94
C LEU A 19 7.32 0.12 -1.38
N PRO A 20 6.71 0.91 -0.47
CA PRO A 20 6.04 2.16 -0.85
C PRO A 20 6.99 3.16 -1.51
N ARG A 21 8.26 3.22 -1.08
CA ARG A 21 9.29 4.06 -1.73
C ARG A 21 9.51 3.64 -3.19
N GLY A 22 9.72 2.35 -3.43
CA GLY A 22 9.92 1.84 -4.79
C GLY A 22 8.72 2.10 -5.69
N ILE A 23 7.51 1.91 -5.16
CA ILE A 23 6.25 2.19 -5.87
C ILE A 23 6.12 3.68 -6.19
N SER A 24 6.49 4.58 -5.25
CA SER A 24 6.47 6.03 -5.49
C SER A 24 7.33 6.42 -6.70
N VAL A 25 8.55 5.91 -6.77
CA VAL A 25 9.46 6.16 -7.91
C VAL A 25 8.92 5.54 -9.21
N ALA A 26 8.34 4.34 -9.14
CA ALA A 26 7.76 3.70 -10.33
C ALA A 26 6.57 4.49 -10.89
N LEU A 27 5.69 5.02 -10.04
CA LEU A 27 4.58 5.89 -10.47
C LEU A 27 5.08 7.22 -11.03
N ALA A 28 6.14 7.79 -10.46
CA ALA A 28 6.78 9.01 -10.99
C ALA A 28 7.31 8.80 -12.41
N ARG A 29 7.96 7.67 -12.68
CA ARG A 29 8.41 7.25 -14.03
C ARG A 29 7.28 7.12 -15.03
N ASP A 30 6.08 6.79 -14.58
CA ASP A 30 4.88 6.73 -15.41
C ASP A 30 4.21 8.12 -15.59
N GLY A 31 4.81 9.20 -15.06
CA GLY A 31 4.34 10.57 -15.20
C GLY A 31 3.30 11.00 -14.17
N PHE A 32 3.06 10.24 -13.11
CA PHE A 32 2.23 10.70 -11.99
C PHE A 32 2.95 11.76 -11.18
N ASN A 33 2.24 12.81 -10.75
CA ASN A 33 2.68 13.59 -9.60
C ASN A 33 2.56 12.70 -8.36
N VAL A 34 3.62 12.60 -7.56
CA VAL A 34 3.64 11.66 -6.44
C VAL A 34 3.95 12.38 -5.13
N HIS A 35 2.98 12.40 -4.26
CA HIS A 35 3.14 12.89 -2.89
C HIS A 35 3.24 11.71 -1.93
N ILE A 36 4.03 11.84 -0.87
CA ILE A 36 4.25 10.76 0.08
C ILE A 36 3.90 11.18 1.50
N THR A 37 3.51 10.23 2.34
CA THR A 37 3.55 10.44 3.78
C THR A 37 4.73 9.70 4.42
N TYR A 38 5.21 10.23 5.53
CA TYR A 38 6.26 9.60 6.34
C TYR A 38 5.97 9.77 7.83
N ARG A 39 6.51 8.86 8.66
CA ARG A 39 6.38 8.94 10.11
C ARG A 39 7.44 9.87 10.68
N PRO A 40 7.08 10.88 11.49
CA PRO A 40 8.04 11.70 12.22
C PRO A 40 9.00 10.84 13.06
N GLY A 41 10.29 11.15 13.01
CA GLY A 41 11.32 10.36 13.69
C GLY A 41 11.65 9.00 13.03
N GLY A 42 11.02 8.68 11.90
CA GLY A 42 11.32 7.49 11.10
C GLY A 42 12.36 7.79 10.00
N THR A 43 12.26 7.01 8.90
CA THR A 43 13.10 7.25 7.71
C THR A 43 12.78 8.61 7.11
N SER A 44 13.82 9.38 6.83
CA SER A 44 13.70 10.68 6.16
C SER A 44 13.11 10.55 4.75
N PRO A 45 12.22 11.46 4.33
CA PRO A 45 11.59 11.42 3.02
C PRO A 45 12.48 11.93 1.88
N GLU A 46 13.58 12.67 2.17
CA GLU A 46 14.37 13.42 1.17
C GLU A 46 14.89 12.53 0.04
N LYS A 47 15.39 11.32 0.37
CA LYS A 47 15.89 10.38 -0.64
C LYS A 47 14.80 9.94 -1.62
N THR A 48 13.56 9.88 -1.16
CA THR A 48 12.42 9.51 -2.01
C THR A 48 11.94 10.69 -2.83
N THR A 49 11.80 11.87 -2.23
CA THR A 49 11.37 13.07 -2.96
C THR A 49 12.37 13.45 -4.04
N GLN A 50 13.67 13.42 -3.75
CA GLN A 50 14.72 13.63 -4.76
C GLN A 50 14.64 12.65 -5.92
N ALA A 51 14.36 11.35 -5.64
CA ALA A 51 14.21 10.36 -6.69
C ALA A 51 12.95 10.58 -7.54
N ILE A 52 11.86 11.10 -6.95
CA ILE A 52 10.64 11.48 -7.67
C ILE A 52 10.88 12.74 -8.51
N GLU A 53 11.52 13.77 -7.94
CA GLU A 53 11.88 15.02 -8.63
C GLU A 53 12.75 14.76 -9.85
N ALA A 54 13.67 13.80 -9.76
CA ALA A 54 14.53 13.41 -10.87
C ALA A 54 13.76 12.86 -12.08
N GLU A 55 12.53 12.37 -11.89
CA GLU A 55 11.64 11.94 -12.97
C GLU A 55 10.81 13.11 -13.57
N GLY A 56 11.02 14.35 -13.09
CA GLY A 56 10.42 15.55 -13.67
C GLY A 56 8.96 15.79 -13.26
N VAL A 57 8.45 15.17 -12.22
CA VAL A 57 7.08 15.31 -11.74
C VAL A 57 7.01 16.04 -10.40
N ALA A 58 5.83 16.59 -10.05
CA ALA A 58 5.63 17.27 -8.78
C ALA A 58 5.61 16.27 -7.61
N THR A 59 6.20 16.66 -6.49
CA THR A 59 6.22 15.88 -5.25
C THR A 59 6.13 16.76 -4.01
N SER A 60 5.68 16.18 -2.92
CA SER A 60 5.83 16.72 -1.55
C SER A 60 5.78 15.59 -0.53
N ALA A 61 6.34 15.81 0.64
CA ALA A 61 6.32 14.89 1.75
C ALA A 61 5.55 15.45 2.94
N HIS A 62 4.67 14.64 3.53
CA HIS A 62 3.78 15.04 4.62
C HIS A 62 4.02 14.15 5.85
N ALA A 63 4.24 14.78 6.99
CA ALA A 63 4.45 14.08 8.25
C ALA A 63 3.11 13.56 8.80
N VAL A 64 2.90 12.23 8.81
CA VAL A 64 1.71 11.58 9.37
C VAL A 64 2.12 10.36 10.18
N ASP A 65 1.83 10.39 11.47
CA ASP A 65 1.95 9.20 12.32
C ASP A 65 0.59 8.52 12.45
N PHE A 66 0.38 7.45 11.69
CA PHE A 66 -0.87 6.70 11.67
C PHE A 66 -1.19 5.94 12.98
N LEU A 67 -0.25 5.88 13.91
CA LEU A 67 -0.48 5.34 15.25
C LEU A 67 -0.89 6.40 16.28
N ALA A 68 -0.82 7.68 15.92
CA ALA A 68 -1.30 8.77 16.75
C ALA A 68 -2.83 8.71 16.98
N ALA A 69 -3.34 9.63 17.80
CA ALA A 69 -4.77 9.77 18.05
C ALA A 69 -5.55 9.89 16.71
N PRO A 70 -6.67 9.18 16.57
CA PRO A 70 -7.42 9.12 15.30
C PRO A 70 -7.79 10.49 14.74
N GLU A 71 -8.17 11.44 15.61
CA GLU A 71 -8.57 12.79 15.23
C GLU A 71 -7.40 13.59 14.65
N LYS A 72 -6.20 13.39 15.19
CA LYS A 72 -4.97 14.01 14.67
C LYS A 72 -4.63 13.48 13.29
N VAL A 73 -4.72 12.17 13.10
CA VAL A 73 -4.47 11.53 11.79
C VAL A 73 -5.49 12.02 10.76
N ALA A 74 -6.78 12.04 11.13
CA ALA A 74 -7.85 12.54 10.26
C ALA A 74 -7.59 13.99 9.84
N ALA A 75 -7.29 14.89 10.78
CA ALA A 75 -7.02 16.31 10.48
C ALA A 75 -5.81 16.48 9.53
N GLN A 76 -4.74 15.69 9.69
CA GLN A 76 -3.59 15.72 8.79
C GLN A 76 -3.93 15.22 7.38
N LEU A 77 -4.72 14.15 7.26
CA LEU A 77 -5.15 13.61 5.98
C LEU A 77 -6.13 14.57 5.26
N ASP A 78 -7.04 15.19 6.00
CA ASP A 78 -7.96 16.21 5.47
C ASP A 78 -7.21 17.46 4.97
N GLU A 79 -6.13 17.85 5.65
CA GLU A 79 -5.26 18.93 5.19
C GLU A 79 -4.59 18.57 3.85
N ILE A 80 -4.09 17.33 3.71
CA ILE A 80 -3.53 16.84 2.45
C ILE A 80 -4.60 16.84 1.36
N ALA A 81 -5.80 16.30 1.64
CA ALA A 81 -6.89 16.21 0.68
C ALA A 81 -7.38 17.58 0.17
N ARG A 82 -7.32 18.62 1.03
CA ARG A 82 -7.65 20.00 0.63
C ARG A 82 -6.61 20.64 -0.27
N LYS A 83 -5.32 20.31 -0.07
CA LYS A 83 -4.20 20.89 -0.84
C LYS A 83 -3.94 20.16 -2.15
N ILE A 84 -4.23 18.87 -2.21
CA ILE A 84 -3.84 17.98 -3.29
C ILE A 84 -5.06 17.21 -3.79
N ALA A 85 -5.35 17.34 -5.08
CA ALA A 85 -6.40 16.57 -5.75
C ALA A 85 -5.89 15.14 -6.02
N VAL A 86 -5.93 14.26 -5.01
CA VAL A 86 -5.42 12.90 -5.10
C VAL A 86 -6.35 12.01 -5.93
N ASP A 87 -5.83 11.46 -7.02
CA ASP A 87 -6.53 10.53 -7.92
C ASP A 87 -6.22 9.06 -7.58
N VAL A 88 -5.04 8.80 -7.04
CA VAL A 88 -4.56 7.45 -6.69
C VAL A 88 -4.09 7.43 -5.23
N LEU A 89 -4.63 6.52 -4.44
CA LEU A 89 -4.13 6.18 -3.10
C LEU A 89 -3.37 4.86 -3.16
N VAL A 90 -2.09 4.86 -2.78
CA VAL A 90 -1.36 3.63 -2.45
C VAL A 90 -1.08 3.62 -0.96
N HIS A 91 -1.87 2.83 -0.21
CA HIS A 91 -1.74 2.79 1.25
C HIS A 91 -0.69 1.78 1.68
N GLY A 92 0.56 2.26 1.82
CA GLY A 92 1.72 1.42 2.13
C GLY A 92 2.06 1.29 3.62
N VAL A 93 1.34 1.97 4.50
CA VAL A 93 1.53 1.84 5.95
C VAL A 93 1.03 0.48 6.42
N GLY A 94 1.81 -0.18 7.26
CA GLY A 94 1.43 -1.47 7.81
C GLY A 94 2.56 -2.08 8.64
N PRO A 95 2.64 -1.78 9.94
CA PRO A 95 3.61 -2.42 10.83
C PRO A 95 3.31 -3.92 10.94
N MET A 96 4.35 -4.71 11.19
CA MET A 96 4.24 -6.13 11.43
C MET A 96 5.02 -6.50 12.70
N VAL A 97 4.35 -7.17 13.63
CA VAL A 97 4.95 -7.76 14.81
C VAL A 97 4.77 -9.27 14.73
N VAL A 98 5.89 -9.99 14.69
CA VAL A 98 5.91 -11.47 14.73
C VAL A 98 6.02 -11.90 16.19
N LYS A 99 4.92 -12.41 16.75
CA LYS A 99 4.86 -12.83 18.16
C LYS A 99 3.74 -13.86 18.34
N ARG A 100 4.00 -14.95 19.05
CA ARG A 100 2.94 -15.90 19.43
C ARG A 100 1.90 -15.22 20.31
N PHE A 101 0.64 -15.58 20.16
CA PHE A 101 -0.48 -14.94 20.85
C PHE A 101 -0.32 -14.94 22.39
N GLU A 102 0.21 -16.01 22.97
CA GLU A 102 0.51 -16.11 24.40
C GLU A 102 1.44 -15.00 24.95
N ARG A 103 2.23 -14.38 24.05
CA ARG A 103 3.15 -13.28 24.37
C ARG A 103 2.71 -11.93 23.80
N ALA A 104 1.59 -11.90 23.08
CA ALA A 104 1.06 -10.67 22.52
C ALA A 104 0.46 -9.80 23.63
N THR A 105 0.62 -8.48 23.48
CA THR A 105 0.07 -7.49 24.40
C THR A 105 -1.02 -6.68 23.73
N LEU A 106 -1.82 -5.93 24.49
CA LEU A 106 -2.79 -4.99 23.93
C LEU A 106 -2.11 -3.92 23.07
N GLU A 107 -0.90 -3.50 23.43
CA GLU A 107 -0.10 -2.58 22.62
C GLU A 107 0.23 -3.19 21.23
N ASN A 108 0.55 -4.50 21.18
CA ASN A 108 0.74 -5.19 19.91
C ASN A 108 -0.57 -5.26 19.10
N TYR A 109 -1.71 -5.46 19.76
CA TYR A 109 -3.03 -5.42 19.14
C TYR A 109 -3.28 -4.03 18.53
N ASP A 110 -3.12 -2.97 19.32
CA ASP A 110 -3.30 -1.59 18.88
C ASP A 110 -2.39 -1.25 17.69
N ALA A 111 -1.12 -1.61 17.76
CA ALA A 111 -0.19 -1.40 16.65
C ALA A 111 -0.62 -2.14 15.39
N MET A 112 -1.09 -3.39 15.50
CA MET A 112 -1.50 -4.18 14.34
C MET A 112 -2.83 -3.70 13.74
N VAL A 113 -3.85 -3.50 14.55
CA VAL A 113 -5.18 -3.07 14.08
C VAL A 113 -5.14 -1.61 13.62
N ASN A 114 -4.60 -0.72 14.45
CA ASN A 114 -4.56 0.71 14.13
C ASN A 114 -3.59 1.04 12.98
N GLY A 115 -2.42 0.39 12.97
CA GLY A 115 -1.41 0.62 11.94
C GLY A 115 -1.75 -0.02 10.58
N ASN A 116 -2.62 -1.02 10.53
CA ASN A 116 -2.97 -1.71 9.27
C ASN A 116 -4.41 -1.38 8.82
N LEU A 117 -5.43 -1.65 9.64
CA LEU A 117 -6.83 -1.51 9.24
C LEU A 117 -7.33 -0.08 9.43
N ARG A 118 -7.22 0.48 10.66
CA ARG A 118 -7.69 1.85 10.91
C ARG A 118 -7.01 2.87 9.99
N SER A 119 -5.68 2.75 9.80
CA SER A 119 -4.92 3.65 8.91
C SER A 119 -5.43 3.60 7.46
N ALA A 120 -5.75 2.42 6.95
CA ALA A 120 -6.33 2.24 5.61
C ALA A 120 -7.71 2.90 5.50
N VAL A 121 -8.57 2.69 6.49
CA VAL A 121 -9.90 3.32 6.56
C VAL A 121 -9.79 4.84 6.60
N GLN A 122 -8.92 5.40 7.44
CA GLN A 122 -8.73 6.85 7.55
C GLN A 122 -8.20 7.47 6.27
N ALA A 123 -7.22 6.83 5.61
CA ALA A 123 -6.68 7.31 4.34
C ALA A 123 -7.74 7.30 3.22
N ALA A 124 -8.54 6.24 3.14
CA ALA A 124 -9.65 6.16 2.19
C ALA A 124 -10.71 7.22 2.47
N ALA A 125 -11.16 7.34 3.71
CA ALA A 125 -12.22 8.28 4.12
C ALA A 125 -11.88 9.73 3.79
N ALA A 126 -10.64 10.16 4.02
CA ALA A 126 -10.20 11.52 3.75
C ALA A 126 -10.16 11.87 2.25
N LEU A 127 -9.84 10.90 1.39
CA LEU A 127 -9.67 11.13 -0.06
C LEU A 127 -10.94 10.87 -0.87
N LEU A 128 -11.84 10.03 -0.35
CA LEU A 128 -13.04 9.58 -1.05
C LEU A 128 -13.96 10.71 -1.53
N PRO A 129 -14.26 11.77 -0.74
CA PRO A 129 -15.11 12.86 -1.20
C PRO A 129 -14.59 13.51 -2.50
N GLY A 130 -13.31 13.86 -2.55
CA GLY A 130 -12.70 14.44 -3.73
C GLY A 130 -12.64 13.49 -4.94
N MET A 131 -12.43 12.20 -4.72
CA MET A 131 -12.48 11.18 -5.78
C MET A 131 -13.90 11.04 -6.35
N ARG A 132 -14.94 11.04 -5.49
CA ARG A 132 -16.35 11.02 -5.93
C ARG A 132 -16.72 12.24 -6.76
N GLU A 133 -16.31 13.43 -6.33
CA GLU A 133 -16.54 14.68 -7.06
C GLU A 133 -15.93 14.64 -8.47
N ARG A 134 -14.70 14.14 -8.58
CA ARG A 134 -13.98 13.99 -9.84
C ARG A 134 -14.42 12.78 -10.67
N LYS A 135 -15.26 11.90 -10.13
CA LYS A 135 -15.69 10.63 -10.72
C LYS A 135 -14.52 9.77 -11.18
N PHE A 136 -13.45 9.78 -10.40
CA PHE A 136 -12.26 8.98 -10.62
C PHE A 136 -11.51 8.75 -9.32
N GLY A 137 -11.13 7.50 -9.08
CA GLY A 137 -10.26 7.12 -7.97
C GLY A 137 -9.67 5.73 -8.18
N ARG A 138 -8.44 5.53 -7.71
CA ARG A 138 -7.77 4.22 -7.65
C ARG A 138 -7.21 4.05 -6.25
N MET A 139 -7.68 3.05 -5.53
CA MET A 139 -7.25 2.78 -4.16
C MET A 139 -6.57 1.41 -4.08
N ILE A 140 -5.29 1.42 -3.71
CA ILE A 140 -4.49 0.21 -3.55
C ILE A 140 -4.13 0.04 -2.08
N PHE A 141 -4.51 -1.08 -1.52
CA PHE A 141 -4.17 -1.50 -0.17
C PHE A 141 -3.22 -2.71 -0.21
N PHE A 142 -2.52 -2.96 0.89
CA PHE A 142 -1.66 -4.14 0.99
C PHE A 142 -2.21 -5.14 1.98
N GLY A 143 -2.45 -6.35 1.47
CA GLY A 143 -2.70 -7.54 2.26
C GLY A 143 -1.41 -8.24 2.69
N MET A 144 -1.56 -9.48 3.10
CA MET A 144 -0.51 -10.47 3.30
C MET A 144 -0.85 -11.68 2.42
N SER A 145 0.12 -12.36 1.87
CA SER A 145 -0.11 -13.62 1.15
C SER A 145 -1.03 -14.54 1.96
N GLY A 146 -2.12 -14.98 1.34
CA GLY A 146 -3.14 -15.80 1.98
C GLY A 146 -4.18 -15.05 2.83
N SER A 147 -4.10 -13.73 3.04
CA SER A 147 -5.10 -13.00 3.85
C SER A 147 -6.49 -12.99 3.21
N SER A 148 -6.59 -13.16 1.90
CA SER A 148 -7.87 -13.25 1.17
C SER A 148 -8.67 -14.52 1.43
N ILE A 149 -8.00 -15.56 1.89
CA ILE A 149 -8.59 -16.87 2.27
C ILE A 149 -8.40 -17.16 3.76
N THR A 150 -8.04 -16.16 4.55
CA THR A 150 -7.79 -16.26 6.00
C THR A 150 -6.78 -17.36 6.37
N MET A 151 -5.74 -17.54 5.54
CA MET A 151 -4.72 -18.56 5.76
C MET A 151 -4.01 -18.34 7.11
N PRO A 152 -3.91 -19.39 7.95
CA PRO A 152 -3.25 -19.25 9.24
C PRO A 152 -1.73 -19.04 9.08
N ALA A 153 -1.17 -18.15 9.90
CA ALA A 153 0.26 -17.90 9.95
C ALA A 153 0.73 -17.84 11.41
N ARG A 154 1.61 -18.76 11.80
CA ARG A 154 2.11 -18.87 13.16
C ARG A 154 2.85 -17.60 13.59
N GLY A 155 2.50 -17.06 14.76
CA GLY A 155 3.10 -15.82 15.29
C GLY A 155 2.57 -14.53 14.65
N LEU A 156 1.57 -14.60 13.77
CA LEU A 156 1.01 -13.45 13.06
C LEU A 156 -0.49 -13.27 13.32
N SER A 157 -1.05 -13.83 14.39
CA SER A 157 -2.50 -13.82 14.65
C SER A 157 -3.13 -12.43 14.53
N LEU A 158 -2.56 -11.41 15.19
CA LEU A 158 -3.09 -10.04 15.15
C LEU A 158 -2.88 -9.38 13.78
N TYR A 159 -1.72 -9.61 13.18
CA TYR A 159 -1.40 -9.09 11.85
C TYR A 159 -2.31 -9.69 10.77
N THR A 160 -2.48 -11.02 10.77
CA THR A 160 -3.36 -11.72 9.83
C THR A 160 -4.80 -11.24 9.97
N ALA A 161 -5.31 -11.10 11.21
CA ALA A 161 -6.66 -10.58 11.45
C ALA A 161 -6.82 -9.17 10.86
N ALA A 162 -5.87 -8.26 11.10
CA ALA A 162 -5.90 -6.91 10.55
C ALA A 162 -5.83 -6.90 9.02
N LYS A 163 -4.97 -7.72 8.40
CA LYS A 163 -4.82 -7.80 6.95
C LYS A 163 -6.02 -8.46 6.26
N SER A 164 -6.66 -9.46 6.88
CA SER A 164 -7.95 -9.99 6.39
C SER A 164 -9.06 -8.93 6.49
N GLY A 165 -9.06 -8.12 7.55
CA GLY A 165 -9.93 -6.95 7.67
C GLY A 165 -9.74 -5.94 6.54
N VAL A 166 -8.49 -5.66 6.15
CA VAL A 166 -8.18 -4.79 4.99
C VAL A 166 -8.75 -5.36 3.69
N VAL A 167 -8.68 -6.69 3.49
CA VAL A 167 -9.26 -7.35 2.30
C VAL A 167 -10.78 -7.18 2.29
N ALA A 168 -11.45 -7.45 3.42
CA ALA A 168 -12.90 -7.29 3.54
C ALA A 168 -13.32 -5.84 3.30
N PHE A 169 -12.61 -4.87 3.90
CA PHE A 169 -12.83 -3.45 3.71
C PHE A 169 -12.69 -3.04 2.24
N ALA A 170 -11.60 -3.38 1.58
CA ALA A 170 -11.34 -2.99 0.19
C ALA A 170 -12.38 -3.59 -0.77
N ARG A 171 -12.80 -4.84 -0.58
CA ARG A 171 -13.84 -5.47 -1.41
C ARG A 171 -15.21 -4.80 -1.25
N THR A 172 -15.59 -4.44 -0.02
CA THR A 172 -16.85 -3.74 0.23
C THR A 172 -16.78 -2.33 -0.35
N LEU A 173 -15.68 -1.61 -0.13
CA LEU A 173 -15.46 -0.28 -0.70
C LEU A 173 -15.54 -0.30 -2.23
N ALA A 174 -14.98 -1.30 -2.89
CA ALA A 174 -15.06 -1.48 -4.33
C ALA A 174 -16.50 -1.59 -4.84
N LEU A 175 -17.35 -2.34 -4.10
CA LEU A 175 -18.77 -2.48 -4.43
C LEU A 175 -19.55 -1.18 -4.24
N GLU A 176 -19.28 -0.44 -3.16
CA GLU A 176 -19.96 0.81 -2.82
C GLU A 176 -19.60 1.96 -3.75
N GLU A 177 -18.33 2.02 -4.19
CA GLU A 177 -17.75 3.18 -4.86
C GLU A 177 -17.62 3.03 -6.38
N GLY A 178 -17.81 1.83 -6.92
CA GLY A 178 -17.67 1.57 -8.37
C GLY A 178 -18.51 2.49 -9.25
N ARG A 179 -19.73 2.81 -8.83
CA ARG A 179 -20.63 3.75 -9.55
C ARG A 179 -20.09 5.18 -9.66
N TYR A 180 -19.10 5.54 -8.87
CA TYR A 180 -18.43 6.84 -8.94
C TYR A 180 -17.12 6.80 -9.74
N GLY A 181 -16.84 5.70 -10.45
CA GLY A 181 -15.59 5.53 -11.21
C GLY A 181 -14.37 5.27 -10.33
N ILE A 182 -14.61 4.81 -9.08
CA ILE A 182 -13.56 4.52 -8.11
C ILE A 182 -13.36 3.00 -8.03
N THR A 183 -12.11 2.55 -8.14
CA THR A 183 -11.75 1.14 -7.93
C THR A 183 -10.93 0.98 -6.66
N ALA A 184 -11.09 -0.14 -5.97
CA ALA A 184 -10.33 -0.48 -4.77
C ALA A 184 -9.80 -1.91 -4.88
N HIS A 185 -8.51 -2.10 -4.59
CA HIS A 185 -7.82 -3.36 -4.76
C HIS A 185 -6.91 -3.66 -3.58
N VAL A 186 -6.59 -4.93 -3.39
CA VAL A 186 -5.55 -5.37 -2.46
C VAL A 186 -4.44 -6.07 -3.23
N VAL A 187 -3.21 -5.63 -3.05
CA VAL A 187 -2.02 -6.36 -3.49
C VAL A 187 -1.47 -7.13 -2.30
N GLN A 188 -1.17 -8.41 -2.49
CA GLN A 188 -0.62 -9.30 -1.47
C GLN A 188 0.82 -9.69 -1.83
N PRO A 189 1.83 -8.94 -1.35
CA PRO A 189 3.23 -9.32 -1.57
C PRO A 189 3.55 -10.62 -0.85
N GLY A 190 4.26 -11.51 -1.52
CA GLY A 190 4.83 -12.71 -0.92
C GLY A 190 6.18 -12.45 -0.26
N ASP A 191 7.18 -13.27 -0.54
CA ASP A 191 8.51 -13.17 0.06
C ASP A 191 9.35 -12.03 -0.55
N ILE A 192 9.15 -10.82 -0.05
CA ILE A 192 9.91 -9.61 -0.43
C ILE A 192 10.82 -9.22 0.75
N ARG A 193 11.84 -10.03 1.03
CA ARG A 193 12.68 -9.84 2.23
C ARG A 193 13.58 -8.61 2.14
N GLU A 194 14.20 -8.38 1.00
CA GLU A 194 15.08 -7.23 0.75
C GLU A 194 14.36 -6.21 -0.11
N LYS A 195 13.64 -5.31 0.55
CA LYS A 195 12.71 -4.35 -0.09
C LYS A 195 13.40 -3.31 -0.99
N GLU A 196 14.71 -3.23 -0.98
CA GLU A 196 15.51 -2.33 -1.84
C GLU A 196 16.28 -3.07 -2.93
N ARG A 197 16.19 -4.42 -2.97
CA ARG A 197 16.86 -5.24 -3.97
C ARG A 197 16.21 -5.03 -5.34
N SER A 198 17.06 -4.89 -6.37
CA SER A 198 16.60 -4.84 -7.76
C SER A 198 16.18 -6.21 -8.28
N ARG A 199 15.35 -6.23 -9.32
CA ARG A 199 14.97 -7.46 -10.02
C ARG A 199 16.18 -8.15 -10.68
N SER A 200 17.15 -7.39 -11.16
CA SER A 200 18.39 -7.94 -11.70
C SER A 200 19.16 -8.75 -10.66
N ASP A 201 19.31 -8.21 -9.45
CA ASP A 201 19.98 -8.90 -8.34
C ASP A 201 19.19 -10.12 -7.86
N ALA A 202 17.84 -10.03 -7.85
CA ALA A 202 16.97 -11.13 -7.47
C ALA A 202 17.06 -12.32 -8.44
N ARG A 203 17.26 -12.07 -9.74
CA ARG A 203 17.43 -13.13 -10.75
C ARG A 203 18.68 -13.97 -10.56
N ALA A 204 19.69 -13.46 -9.87
CA ALA A 204 20.92 -14.18 -9.53
C ALA A 204 20.78 -15.03 -8.25
N ARG A 205 19.60 -15.10 -7.65
CA ARG A 205 19.35 -15.81 -6.39
C ARG A 205 18.21 -16.81 -6.54
N SER A 206 18.25 -17.87 -5.71
CA SER A 206 17.18 -18.86 -5.62
C SER A 206 16.25 -18.62 -4.45
N ALA A 207 14.98 -19.03 -4.57
CA ALA A 207 13.99 -19.06 -3.49
C ALA A 207 13.07 -20.27 -3.64
N GLU A 208 12.47 -20.69 -2.53
CA GLU A 208 11.52 -21.81 -2.45
C GLU A 208 10.10 -21.37 -2.88
N ASN A 209 9.97 -20.78 -4.06
CA ASN A 209 8.67 -20.47 -4.69
C ASN A 209 8.66 -20.98 -6.12
N ALA A 210 7.48 -21.02 -6.76
CA ALA A 210 7.36 -21.60 -8.11
C ALA A 210 8.18 -20.84 -9.18
N VAL A 211 8.40 -19.54 -9.00
CA VAL A 211 9.22 -18.72 -9.90
C VAL A 211 10.73 -18.94 -9.67
N GLY A 212 11.12 -19.52 -8.53
CA GLY A 212 12.49 -19.88 -8.19
C GLY A 212 13.40 -18.72 -7.77
N ARG A 213 12.88 -17.50 -7.60
CA ARG A 213 13.64 -16.33 -7.15
C ARG A 213 12.88 -15.53 -6.07
N PRO A 214 13.58 -14.77 -5.21
CA PRO A 214 12.89 -13.83 -4.32
C PRO A 214 12.16 -12.74 -5.11
N GLY A 215 11.04 -12.27 -4.58
CA GLY A 215 10.34 -11.12 -5.12
C GLY A 215 11.07 -9.81 -4.82
N THR A 216 10.72 -8.76 -5.57
CA THR A 216 11.32 -7.43 -5.46
C THR A 216 10.22 -6.36 -5.36
N TRP A 217 10.61 -5.14 -4.97
CA TRP A 217 9.70 -4.01 -5.00
C TRP A 217 9.17 -3.73 -6.41
N GLU A 218 9.97 -3.99 -7.45
CA GLU A 218 9.59 -3.81 -8.85
C GLU A 218 8.45 -4.76 -9.25
N ASP A 219 8.46 -6.01 -8.75
CA ASP A 219 7.39 -6.97 -9.01
C ASP A 219 6.05 -6.47 -8.42
N VAL A 220 6.11 -5.87 -7.23
CA VAL A 220 4.94 -5.28 -6.57
C VAL A 220 4.50 -3.98 -7.26
N ALA A 221 5.46 -3.15 -7.66
CA ALA A 221 5.20 -1.90 -8.38
C ALA A 221 4.50 -2.16 -9.72
N ASP A 222 4.91 -3.19 -10.48
CA ASP A 222 4.26 -3.55 -11.75
C ASP A 222 2.77 -3.91 -11.54
N ALA A 223 2.45 -4.63 -10.48
CA ALA A 223 1.06 -4.92 -10.12
C ALA A 223 0.27 -3.64 -9.79
N VAL A 224 0.86 -2.73 -9.00
CA VAL A 224 0.23 -1.44 -8.68
C VAL A 224 0.04 -0.60 -9.93
N ARG A 225 1.07 -0.46 -10.77
CA ARG A 225 1.03 0.29 -12.04
C ARG A 225 -0.08 -0.19 -12.96
N PHE A 226 -0.28 -1.50 -13.04
CA PHE A 226 -1.38 -2.09 -13.82
C PHE A 226 -2.75 -1.68 -13.24
N LEU A 227 -2.95 -1.81 -11.92
CA LEU A 227 -4.23 -1.56 -11.27
C LEU A 227 -4.64 -0.07 -11.22
N VAL A 228 -3.68 0.86 -11.33
CA VAL A 228 -3.98 2.30 -11.29
C VAL A 228 -4.21 2.93 -12.67
N ARG A 229 -4.11 2.17 -13.75
CA ARG A 229 -4.36 2.65 -15.12
C ARG A 229 -5.79 3.14 -15.28
N GLU A 230 -6.01 4.08 -16.19
CA GLU A 230 -7.35 4.58 -16.53
C GLU A 230 -8.22 3.50 -17.14
N ASP A 231 -7.64 2.71 -18.05
CA ASP A 231 -8.31 1.64 -18.79
C ASP A 231 -8.47 0.32 -18.00
N ALA A 232 -8.03 0.28 -16.75
CA ALA A 232 -8.31 -0.82 -15.82
C ALA A 232 -9.61 -0.59 -14.99
N ASP A 233 -10.54 0.20 -15.50
CA ASP A 233 -11.74 0.69 -14.81
C ASP A 233 -12.82 -0.38 -14.58
N TYR A 234 -12.78 -1.49 -15.31
CA TYR A 234 -13.70 -2.62 -15.09
C TYR A 234 -13.19 -3.62 -14.04
N LEU A 235 -11.94 -3.43 -13.57
CA LEU A 235 -11.38 -4.20 -12.49
C LEU A 235 -11.60 -3.46 -11.16
N THR A 236 -12.31 -4.08 -10.22
CA THR A 236 -12.45 -3.59 -8.85
C THR A 236 -12.67 -4.75 -7.88
N GLY A 237 -12.37 -4.58 -6.59
CA GLY A 237 -12.47 -5.63 -5.58
C GLY A 237 -11.43 -6.75 -5.72
N THR A 238 -10.45 -6.60 -6.62
CA THR A 238 -9.43 -7.61 -6.89
C THR A 238 -8.47 -7.76 -5.70
N VAL A 239 -8.14 -8.99 -5.37
CA VAL A 239 -7.00 -9.33 -4.51
C VAL A 239 -5.97 -10.01 -5.38
N LEU A 240 -4.83 -9.35 -5.56
CA LEU A 240 -3.77 -9.79 -6.47
C LEU A 240 -2.55 -10.26 -5.67
N ASP A 241 -2.27 -11.56 -5.76
CA ASP A 241 -1.07 -12.13 -5.16
C ASP A 241 0.17 -11.85 -6.03
N VAL A 242 1.21 -11.27 -5.42
CA VAL A 242 2.52 -11.04 -6.02
C VAL A 242 3.55 -11.84 -5.21
N GLY A 243 3.41 -13.17 -5.26
CA GLY A 243 4.14 -14.09 -4.39
C GLY A 243 5.02 -15.11 -5.11
N GLY A 244 5.13 -15.05 -6.45
CA GLY A 244 5.93 -16.01 -7.21
C GLY A 244 5.37 -17.44 -7.15
N GLY A 245 4.03 -17.59 -6.98
CA GLY A 245 3.40 -18.90 -6.82
C GLY A 245 3.54 -19.51 -5.42
N LEU A 246 3.80 -18.67 -4.41
CA LEU A 246 3.81 -19.11 -3.00
C LEU A 246 2.39 -19.49 -2.59
N THR A 247 2.12 -20.78 -2.44
CA THR A 247 0.80 -21.35 -2.12
C THR A 247 0.71 -21.91 -0.71
N GLY A 248 1.78 -21.87 0.06
CA GLY A 248 1.87 -22.47 1.40
C GLY A 248 1.73 -21.48 2.53
N ALA A 249 1.32 -21.97 3.70
CA ALA A 249 1.37 -21.24 4.95
C ALA A 249 2.79 -20.69 5.18
N TYR A 250 2.87 -19.45 5.66
CA TYR A 250 4.13 -18.86 6.06
C TYR A 250 4.66 -19.65 7.29
N GLU A 251 5.43 -20.68 7.04
CA GLU A 251 6.19 -21.33 8.10
C GLU A 251 7.34 -20.39 8.44
N SER A 252 7.15 -19.59 9.50
CA SER A 252 8.27 -18.92 10.09
C SER A 252 9.23 -20.01 10.58
N LYS A 253 10.34 -20.20 9.90
CA LYS A 253 11.50 -20.89 10.49
C LYS A 253 11.96 -19.98 11.63
N SER A 254 11.30 -20.09 12.79
CA SER A 254 11.77 -19.48 14.03
C SER A 254 12.74 -20.45 14.67
N PRO A 255 13.89 -20.00 15.14
CA PRO A 255 14.77 -20.79 15.98
C PRO A 255 14.10 -21.19 17.30
#